data_c28cb10a5cde3a3ecc589424a0dab113
#
_entry.id   c28cb10a5cde3a3ecc589424a0dab113
#
_cell.length_a   1.000
_cell.length_b   1.000
_cell.length_c   1.000
_cell.angle_alpha   90.00
_cell.angle_beta   90.00
_cell.angle_gamma   90.00
#
_symmetry.space_group_name_H-M   'P 1'
#
loop_
_entity.id
_entity.type
_entity.pdbx_description
1 polymer ?
#
loop_
_entity_poly.entity_id
_entity_poly.type
_entity_poly.pdbx_seq_one_letter_code
_entity_poly.pdbx_strand_id
1 'polypeptide(L)'
;KDPLKRKGLYAEIDSLSYIASGFAIANEYDKMMSFIGSQGTNAATSNDYTFYQEDIPSNQLENWAKIQADRFANPVLRLFHTELETIYEEKNMSLTKDYRKVNEAMLKALFPSHPYGQQTTLGEAEHLRNPSLKNIKEFHSQYYVPNNYCIAMTGDFDPDKAIKIIDKYFGGLKAVEVPKLEFKAEKEITKVKEIEVEGLESEY
;
A
#
# COMPACT_ATOMS: atom_id res chain seq x y z
N LYS A 1 -22.05 17.72 -11.61
CA LYS A 1 -21.95 16.32 -12.10
C LYS A 1 -23.35 15.69 -11.98
N ASP A 2 -23.82 15.00 -13.02
CA ASP A 2 -25.18 14.42 -13.12
C ASP A 2 -25.34 13.22 -12.15
N PRO A 3 -26.24 13.29 -11.15
CA PRO A 3 -26.43 12.22 -10.17
C PRO A 3 -26.98 10.93 -10.78
N LEU A 4 -27.81 11.02 -11.81
CA LEU A 4 -28.40 9.86 -12.47
C LEU A 4 -27.34 9.09 -13.27
N LYS A 5 -26.49 9.80 -14.00
CA LYS A 5 -25.36 9.22 -14.70
C LYS A 5 -24.39 8.55 -13.73
N ARG A 6 -24.12 9.18 -12.58
CA ARG A 6 -23.27 8.59 -11.53
C ARG A 6 -23.86 7.30 -10.99
N LYS A 7 -25.16 7.27 -10.67
CA LYS A 7 -25.87 6.07 -10.20
C LYS A 7 -25.80 4.92 -11.22
N GLY A 8 -25.96 5.22 -12.52
CA GLY A 8 -25.83 4.24 -13.59
C GLY A 8 -24.44 3.64 -13.67
N LEU A 9 -23.39 4.48 -13.58
CA LEU A 9 -22.00 4.03 -13.58
C LEU A 9 -21.65 3.16 -12.35
N TYR A 10 -22.17 3.50 -11.18
CA TYR A 10 -21.96 2.66 -9.99
C TYR A 10 -22.64 1.28 -10.14
N ALA A 11 -23.83 1.21 -10.68
CA ALA A 11 -24.50 -0.07 -10.93
C ALA A 11 -23.73 -0.94 -11.96
N GLU A 12 -23.13 -0.31 -12.96
CA GLU A 12 -22.27 -1.00 -13.93
C GLU A 12 -20.97 -1.51 -13.28
N ILE A 13 -20.30 -0.68 -12.46
CA ILE A 13 -19.10 -1.06 -11.69
C ILE A 13 -19.43 -2.23 -10.77
N ASP A 14 -20.54 -2.18 -10.02
CA ASP A 14 -20.96 -3.24 -9.12
C ASP A 14 -21.19 -4.56 -9.88
N SER A 15 -21.89 -4.50 -10.99
CA SER A 15 -22.15 -5.66 -11.84
C SER A 15 -20.87 -6.30 -12.39
N LEU A 16 -19.94 -5.47 -12.88
CA LEU A 16 -18.64 -5.92 -13.40
C LEU A 16 -17.76 -6.47 -12.27
N SER A 17 -17.78 -5.84 -11.11
CA SER A 17 -17.03 -6.30 -9.93
C SER A 17 -17.55 -7.65 -9.43
N TYR A 18 -18.87 -7.85 -9.45
CA TYR A 18 -19.48 -9.16 -9.12
C TYR A 18 -19.03 -10.25 -10.09
N ILE A 19 -19.06 -9.98 -11.40
CA ILE A 19 -18.56 -10.93 -12.40
C ILE A 19 -17.07 -11.23 -12.20
N ALA A 20 -16.27 -10.20 -11.96
CA ALA A 20 -14.83 -10.34 -11.74
C ALA A 20 -14.52 -11.16 -10.47
N SER A 21 -15.33 -11.04 -9.41
CA SER A 21 -15.16 -11.80 -8.17
C SER A 21 -15.28 -13.30 -8.39
N GLY A 22 -16.07 -13.75 -9.36
CA GLY A 22 -16.18 -15.16 -9.73
C GLY A 22 -14.88 -15.78 -10.31
N PHE A 23 -13.92 -14.95 -10.72
CA PHE A 23 -12.60 -15.35 -11.18
C PHE A 23 -11.49 -15.13 -10.15
N ALA A 24 -11.84 -14.76 -8.93
CA ALA A 24 -10.90 -14.52 -7.86
C ALA A 24 -11.07 -15.55 -6.74
N ILE A 25 -9.97 -15.96 -6.15
CA ILE A 25 -9.95 -16.72 -4.90
C ILE A 25 -9.71 -15.70 -3.80
N ALA A 26 -10.68 -15.51 -2.93
CA ALA A 26 -10.53 -14.60 -1.79
C ALA A 26 -9.33 -15.04 -0.92
N ASN A 27 -8.47 -14.09 -0.56
CA ASN A 27 -7.27 -14.31 0.25
C ASN A 27 -6.35 -15.40 -0.31
N GLU A 28 -6.23 -15.49 -1.64
CA GLU A 28 -5.40 -16.52 -2.30
C GLU A 28 -3.94 -16.45 -1.85
N TYR A 29 -3.39 -15.26 -1.73
CA TYR A 29 -2.03 -15.04 -1.24
C TYR A 29 -1.84 -15.61 0.18
N ASP A 30 -2.71 -15.28 1.12
CA ASP A 30 -2.63 -15.77 2.50
C ASP A 30 -2.76 -17.29 2.57
N LYS A 31 -3.60 -17.87 1.71
CA LYS A 31 -3.74 -19.33 1.61
C LYS A 31 -2.46 -19.98 1.09
N MET A 32 -1.82 -19.40 0.08
CA MET A 32 -0.54 -19.92 -0.44
C MET A 32 0.56 -19.78 0.60
N MET A 33 0.65 -18.64 1.29
CA MET A 33 1.64 -18.43 2.35
C MET A 33 1.41 -19.37 3.53
N SER A 34 0.18 -19.55 3.97
CA SER A 34 -0.17 -20.50 5.03
C SER A 34 0.14 -21.94 4.64
N PHE A 35 -0.08 -22.31 3.36
CA PHE A 35 0.22 -23.65 2.86
C PHE A 35 1.72 -24.00 2.94
N ILE A 36 2.59 -23.03 2.71
CA ILE A 36 4.05 -23.20 2.90
C ILE A 36 4.50 -23.05 4.36
N GLY A 37 3.57 -22.86 5.30
CA GLY A 37 3.85 -22.74 6.72
C GLY A 37 4.30 -21.35 7.17
N SER A 38 4.03 -20.32 6.39
CA SER A 38 4.31 -18.93 6.77
C SER A 38 3.47 -18.52 7.98
N GLN A 39 4.10 -17.73 8.85
CA GLN A 39 3.47 -17.05 9.97
C GLN A 39 3.81 -15.56 9.92
N GLY A 40 3.05 -14.74 10.65
CA GLY A 40 3.35 -13.33 10.76
C GLY A 40 3.30 -12.55 9.44
N THR A 41 2.61 -13.08 8.41
CA THR A 41 2.40 -12.37 7.15
C THR A 41 1.73 -11.03 7.41
N ASN A 42 2.43 -9.95 7.12
CA ASN A 42 1.96 -8.59 7.37
C ASN A 42 2.58 -7.61 6.37
N ALA A 43 2.04 -6.41 6.32
CA ALA A 43 2.58 -5.31 5.54
C ALA A 43 2.36 -3.98 6.27
N ALA A 44 3.24 -3.02 6.02
CA ALA A 44 3.07 -1.66 6.50
C ALA A 44 3.48 -0.65 5.43
N THR A 45 2.82 0.49 5.43
CA THR A 45 3.10 1.60 4.52
C THR A 45 3.56 2.81 5.33
N SER A 46 4.69 3.37 4.94
CA SER A 46 5.21 4.65 5.38
C SER A 46 5.10 5.68 4.26
N ASN A 47 5.53 6.91 4.53
CA ASN A 47 5.59 7.95 3.50
C ASN A 47 6.57 7.62 2.37
N ASP A 48 7.66 6.89 2.68
CA ASP A 48 8.79 6.68 1.78
C ASP A 48 8.92 5.23 1.29
N TYR A 49 8.27 4.28 1.95
CA TYR A 49 8.37 2.87 1.58
C TYR A 49 7.11 2.09 1.98
N THR A 50 6.89 0.99 1.29
CA THR A 50 6.00 -0.08 1.71
C THR A 50 6.84 -1.32 1.98
N PHE A 51 6.62 -1.96 3.11
CA PHE A 51 7.35 -3.17 3.43
C PHE A 51 6.37 -4.33 3.68
N TYR A 52 6.82 -5.52 3.31
CA TYR A 52 6.11 -6.78 3.50
C TYR A 52 7.01 -7.70 4.30
N GLN A 53 6.45 -8.37 5.29
CA GLN A 53 7.19 -9.30 6.13
C GLN A 53 6.47 -10.63 6.25
N GLU A 54 7.25 -11.69 6.29
CA GLU A 54 6.79 -13.05 6.52
C GLU A 54 7.84 -13.84 7.29
N ASP A 55 7.38 -14.71 8.19
CA ASP A 55 8.21 -15.75 8.78
C ASP A 55 7.91 -17.06 8.06
N ILE A 56 8.94 -17.65 7.44
CA ILE A 56 8.80 -18.88 6.66
C ILE A 56 9.74 -19.97 7.18
N PRO A 57 9.36 -21.26 7.11
CA PRO A 57 10.30 -22.34 7.35
C PRO A 57 11.48 -22.29 6.38
N SER A 58 12.71 -22.52 6.86
CA SER A 58 13.93 -22.40 6.05
C SER A 58 13.94 -23.29 4.79
N ASN A 59 13.24 -24.42 4.82
CA ASN A 59 13.08 -25.31 3.67
C ASN A 59 12.03 -24.83 2.64
N GLN A 60 11.35 -23.71 2.86
CA GLN A 60 10.32 -23.17 1.99
C GLN A 60 10.77 -21.93 1.20
N LEU A 61 12.03 -21.56 1.28
CA LEU A 61 12.56 -20.37 0.63
C LEU A 61 12.27 -20.33 -0.88
N GLU A 62 12.38 -21.47 -1.57
CA GLU A 62 12.12 -21.53 -3.00
C GLU A 62 10.63 -21.32 -3.33
N ASN A 63 9.73 -21.90 -2.56
CA ASN A 63 8.30 -21.71 -2.73
C ASN A 63 7.89 -20.26 -2.41
N TRP A 64 8.45 -19.67 -1.36
CA TRP A 64 8.28 -18.28 -1.03
C TRP A 64 8.74 -17.38 -2.18
N ALA A 65 9.96 -17.59 -2.69
CA ALA A 65 10.51 -16.77 -3.77
C ALA A 65 9.64 -16.84 -5.04
N LYS A 66 9.11 -18.03 -5.36
CA LYS A 66 8.19 -18.22 -6.49
C LYS A 66 6.88 -17.44 -6.32
N ILE A 67 6.25 -17.52 -5.14
CA ILE A 67 5.00 -16.82 -4.82
C ILE A 67 5.22 -15.30 -4.88
N GLN A 68 6.28 -14.81 -4.23
CA GLN A 68 6.55 -13.38 -4.19
C GLN A 68 6.90 -12.81 -5.56
N ALA A 69 7.75 -13.50 -6.32
CA ALA A 69 8.12 -13.04 -7.66
C ALA A 69 6.89 -12.94 -8.59
N ASP A 70 5.99 -13.91 -8.55
CA ASP A 70 4.74 -13.85 -9.34
C ASP A 70 3.83 -12.71 -8.87
N ARG A 71 3.65 -12.55 -7.56
CA ARG A 71 2.86 -11.46 -6.96
C ARG A 71 3.32 -10.08 -7.42
N PHE A 72 4.64 -9.84 -7.44
CA PHE A 72 5.20 -8.56 -7.86
C PHE A 72 5.21 -8.38 -9.38
N ALA A 73 5.39 -9.46 -10.15
CA ALA A 73 5.35 -9.41 -11.61
C ALA A 73 3.93 -9.25 -12.19
N ASN A 74 2.95 -9.87 -11.56
CA ASN A 74 1.59 -10.04 -12.09
C ASN A 74 0.52 -9.59 -11.08
N PRO A 75 0.44 -8.30 -10.71
CA PRO A 75 -0.53 -7.83 -9.73
C PRO A 75 -1.96 -8.04 -10.24
N VAL A 76 -2.77 -8.75 -9.46
CA VAL A 76 -4.18 -9.02 -9.76
C VAL A 76 -5.07 -8.16 -8.88
N LEU A 77 -5.84 -7.25 -9.50
CA LEU A 77 -6.66 -6.25 -8.82
C LEU A 77 -8.18 -6.53 -8.98
N ARG A 78 -8.59 -7.79 -8.99
CA ARG A 78 -9.99 -8.20 -9.26
C ARG A 78 -10.95 -7.81 -8.15
N LEU A 79 -10.51 -7.80 -6.90
CA LEU A 79 -11.31 -7.46 -5.73
C LEU A 79 -11.07 -6.01 -5.25
N PHE A 80 -10.57 -5.17 -6.13
CA PHE A 80 -10.16 -3.81 -5.83
C PHE A 80 -11.23 -2.97 -5.12
N HIS A 81 -12.48 -3.03 -5.56
CA HIS A 81 -13.54 -2.23 -4.96
C HIS A 81 -13.91 -2.69 -3.54
N THR A 82 -13.89 -3.99 -3.28
CA THR A 82 -14.13 -4.55 -1.95
C THR A 82 -13.02 -4.14 -0.97
N GLU A 83 -11.77 -4.24 -1.39
CA GLU A 83 -10.62 -3.79 -0.60
C GLU A 83 -10.65 -2.28 -0.35
N LEU A 84 -11.09 -1.50 -1.32
CA LEU A 84 -11.22 -0.06 -1.17
C LEU A 84 -12.25 0.33 -0.09
N GLU A 85 -13.36 -0.40 0.03
CA GLU A 85 -14.34 -0.19 1.09
C GLU A 85 -13.72 -0.45 2.47
N THR A 86 -12.91 -1.50 2.59
CA THR A 86 -12.15 -1.79 3.82
C THR A 86 -11.23 -0.63 4.20
N ILE A 87 -10.44 -0.13 3.24
CA ILE A 87 -9.54 1.02 3.48
C ILE A 87 -10.33 2.28 3.83
N TYR A 88 -11.50 2.49 3.24
CA TYR A 88 -12.37 3.62 3.57
C TYR A 88 -12.86 3.54 5.03
N GLU A 89 -13.25 2.36 5.49
CA GLU A 89 -13.62 2.14 6.90
C GLU A 89 -12.43 2.29 7.85
N GLU A 90 -11.25 1.83 7.47
CA GLU A 90 -10.01 2.07 8.23
C GLU A 90 -9.72 3.57 8.38
N LYS A 91 -9.91 4.36 7.31
CA LYS A 91 -9.78 5.82 7.38
C LYS A 91 -10.79 6.42 8.34
N ASN A 92 -12.05 6.01 8.27
CA ASN A 92 -13.10 6.48 9.17
C ASN A 92 -12.74 6.14 10.63
N MET A 93 -12.31 4.91 10.94
CA MET A 93 -11.85 4.53 12.26
C MET A 93 -10.64 5.32 12.72
N SER A 94 -9.71 5.65 11.81
CA SER A 94 -8.54 6.46 12.16
C SER A 94 -8.92 7.86 12.63
N LEU A 95 -9.96 8.43 12.04
CA LEU A 95 -10.46 9.78 12.38
C LEU A 95 -11.22 9.84 13.71
N THR A 96 -11.57 8.70 14.31
CA THR A 96 -12.13 8.67 15.66
C THR A 96 -11.07 8.82 16.77
N LYS A 97 -9.79 8.75 16.42
CA LYS A 97 -8.67 8.84 17.36
C LYS A 97 -8.08 10.25 17.32
N ASP A 98 -8.22 11.01 18.40
CA ASP A 98 -7.80 12.40 18.45
C ASP A 98 -6.30 12.60 18.21
N TYR A 99 -5.44 11.71 18.72
CA TYR A 99 -4.01 11.77 18.43
C TYR A 99 -3.69 11.72 16.93
N ARG A 100 -4.52 11.05 16.12
CA ARG A 100 -4.37 11.01 14.66
C ARG A 100 -4.67 12.36 14.04
N LYS A 101 -5.76 12.99 14.47
CA LYS A 101 -6.14 14.35 14.00
C LYS A 101 -5.07 15.36 14.34
N VAL A 102 -4.56 15.30 15.60
CA VAL A 102 -3.47 16.18 16.06
C VAL A 102 -2.21 15.98 15.24
N ASN A 103 -1.82 14.73 15.00
CA ASN A 103 -0.64 14.41 14.18
C ASN A 103 -0.80 14.88 12.73
N GLU A 104 -1.95 14.67 12.12
CA GLU A 104 -2.23 15.16 10.75
C GLU A 104 -2.18 16.69 10.67
N ALA A 105 -2.75 17.39 11.65
CA ALA A 105 -2.72 18.86 11.73
C ALA A 105 -1.28 19.37 11.95
N MET A 106 -0.53 18.73 12.83
CA MET A 106 0.88 19.05 13.10
C MET A 106 1.73 18.89 11.83
N LEU A 107 1.64 17.74 11.16
CA LEU A 107 2.37 17.49 9.91
C LEU A 107 2.01 18.50 8.82
N LYS A 108 0.74 18.83 8.67
CA LYS A 108 0.27 19.84 7.72
C LYS A 108 0.82 21.24 8.01
N ALA A 109 1.01 21.57 9.28
CA ALA A 109 1.59 22.85 9.67
C ALA A 109 3.12 22.90 9.53
N LEU A 110 3.79 21.77 9.77
CA LEU A 110 5.25 21.65 9.63
C LEU A 110 5.68 21.54 8.16
N PHE A 111 4.89 20.84 7.34
CA PHE A 111 5.20 20.49 5.96
C PHE A 111 4.13 20.96 4.97
N PRO A 112 3.84 22.26 4.88
CA PRO A 112 2.74 22.77 4.04
C PRO A 112 2.96 22.56 2.53
N SER A 113 4.21 22.40 2.08
CA SER A 113 4.57 22.21 0.67
C SER A 113 5.06 20.80 0.35
N HIS A 114 5.42 20.02 1.37
CA HIS A 114 5.95 18.68 1.21
C HIS A 114 4.83 17.63 1.33
N PRO A 115 4.90 16.50 0.61
CA PRO A 115 3.91 15.42 0.71
C PRO A 115 3.62 14.92 2.12
N TYR A 116 4.58 14.99 3.06
CA TYR A 116 4.38 14.61 4.45
C TYR A 116 3.24 15.36 5.16
N GLY A 117 3.00 16.60 4.77
CA GLY A 117 1.90 17.40 5.31
C GLY A 117 0.67 17.48 4.39
N GLN A 118 0.81 17.08 3.12
CA GLN A 118 -0.27 17.15 2.14
C GLN A 118 -1.08 15.86 2.03
N GLN A 119 -0.49 14.72 2.39
CA GLN A 119 -1.11 13.41 2.24
C GLN A 119 -0.83 12.53 3.46
N THR A 120 -1.81 11.73 3.83
CA THR A 120 -1.62 10.65 4.81
C THR A 120 -1.38 9.33 4.08
N THR A 121 -0.82 8.32 4.76
CA THR A 121 -0.61 6.99 4.19
C THR A 121 -1.92 6.30 3.79
N LEU A 122 -3.03 6.63 4.45
CA LEU A 122 -4.38 6.16 4.10
C LEU A 122 -5.04 7.00 2.98
N GLY A 123 -4.44 8.13 2.61
CA GLY A 123 -5.02 9.06 1.66
C GLY A 123 -6.16 9.89 2.23
N GLU A 124 -6.75 10.71 1.38
CA GLU A 124 -7.91 11.53 1.71
C GLU A 124 -9.22 10.80 1.37
N ALA A 125 -10.27 11.03 2.17
CA ALA A 125 -11.57 10.39 1.95
C ALA A 125 -12.15 10.67 0.54
N GLU A 126 -11.86 11.84 -0.03
CA GLU A 126 -12.27 12.19 -1.41
C GLU A 126 -11.58 11.31 -2.45
N HIS A 127 -10.29 10.99 -2.26
CA HIS A 127 -9.54 10.10 -3.15
C HIS A 127 -10.07 8.67 -3.08
N LEU A 128 -10.40 8.20 -1.88
CA LEU A 128 -10.97 6.85 -1.68
C LEU A 128 -12.38 6.72 -2.29
N ARG A 129 -13.16 7.81 -2.34
CA ARG A 129 -14.49 7.84 -2.99
C ARG A 129 -14.44 7.86 -4.51
N ASN A 130 -13.32 8.24 -5.10
CA ASN A 130 -13.13 8.35 -6.55
C ASN A 130 -11.87 7.60 -6.99
N PRO A 131 -11.81 6.29 -6.75
CA PRO A 131 -10.62 5.49 -7.07
C PRO A 131 -10.40 5.42 -8.58
N SER A 132 -9.14 5.35 -8.97
CA SER A 132 -8.73 5.09 -10.34
C SER A 132 -7.88 3.82 -10.40
N LEU A 133 -8.49 2.73 -10.82
CA LEU A 133 -7.77 1.47 -11.04
C LEU A 133 -6.62 1.64 -12.06
N LYS A 134 -6.80 2.53 -13.04
CA LYS A 134 -5.75 2.88 -14.00
C LYS A 134 -4.54 3.50 -13.29
N ASN A 135 -4.77 4.53 -12.46
CA ASN A 135 -3.69 5.20 -11.74
C ASN A 135 -2.96 4.24 -10.78
N ILE A 136 -3.68 3.32 -10.15
CA ILE A 136 -3.07 2.31 -9.26
C ILE A 136 -2.17 1.36 -10.07
N LYS A 137 -2.62 0.91 -11.24
CA LYS A 137 -1.79 0.08 -12.13
C LYS A 137 -0.55 0.84 -12.64
N GLU A 138 -0.72 2.10 -13.01
CA GLU A 138 0.38 2.97 -13.44
C GLU A 138 1.38 3.19 -12.30
N PHE A 139 0.91 3.49 -11.08
CA PHE A 139 1.73 3.61 -9.89
C PHE A 139 2.50 2.31 -9.60
N HIS A 140 1.82 1.16 -9.61
CA HIS A 140 2.47 -0.12 -9.40
C HIS A 140 3.56 -0.37 -10.44
N SER A 141 3.26 -0.22 -11.74
CA SER A 141 4.23 -0.45 -12.81
C SER A 141 5.43 0.49 -12.80
N GLN A 142 5.29 1.65 -12.16
CA GLN A 142 6.33 2.67 -12.08
C GLN A 142 7.26 2.50 -10.87
N TYR A 143 6.71 2.06 -9.73
CA TYR A 143 7.44 2.03 -8.46
C TYR A 143 7.73 0.61 -7.96
N TYR A 144 6.93 -0.38 -8.34
CA TYR A 144 7.11 -1.78 -7.95
C TYR A 144 7.96 -2.51 -8.99
N VAL A 145 9.22 -2.12 -9.08
CA VAL A 145 10.19 -2.61 -10.07
C VAL A 145 11.47 -3.08 -9.37
N PRO A 146 12.22 -4.05 -9.94
CA PRO A 146 13.30 -4.73 -9.24
C PRO A 146 14.44 -3.81 -8.81
N ASN A 147 14.69 -2.72 -9.51
CA ASN A 147 15.68 -1.71 -9.13
C ASN A 147 15.18 -0.72 -8.06
N ASN A 148 13.97 -0.89 -7.56
CA ASN A 148 13.38 -0.15 -6.43
C ASN A 148 12.96 -1.09 -5.28
N TYR A 149 13.41 -2.35 -5.29
CA TYR A 149 13.17 -3.33 -4.24
C TYR A 149 14.43 -3.55 -3.39
N CYS A 150 14.19 -3.95 -2.16
CA CYS A 150 15.18 -4.56 -1.30
C CYS A 150 14.57 -5.82 -0.68
N ILE A 151 15.25 -6.95 -0.79
CA ILE A 151 14.91 -8.18 -0.09
C ILE A 151 15.90 -8.32 1.06
N ALA A 152 15.41 -8.27 2.29
CA ALA A 152 16.21 -8.51 3.50
C ALA A 152 15.77 -9.84 4.12
N MET A 153 16.73 -10.71 4.39
CA MET A 153 16.49 -12.04 4.94
C MET A 153 17.36 -12.27 6.17
N THR A 154 16.77 -12.84 7.20
CA THR A 154 17.49 -13.25 8.41
C THR A 154 16.97 -14.61 8.88
N GLY A 155 17.85 -15.45 9.42
CA GLY A 155 17.49 -16.77 9.91
C GLY A 155 18.51 -17.85 9.55
N ASP A 156 18.09 -19.11 9.64
CA ASP A 156 18.91 -20.29 9.35
C ASP A 156 18.79 -20.67 7.87
N PHE A 157 19.68 -20.16 7.04
CA PHE A 157 19.79 -20.49 5.61
C PHE A 157 21.20 -20.27 5.08
N ASP A 158 21.52 -20.93 3.97
CA ASP A 158 22.76 -20.75 3.22
C ASP A 158 22.62 -19.53 2.28
N PRO A 159 23.39 -18.45 2.48
CA PRO A 159 23.25 -17.23 1.67
C PRO A 159 23.50 -17.46 0.17
N ASP A 160 24.47 -18.30 -0.19
CA ASP A 160 24.81 -18.55 -1.60
C ASP A 160 23.70 -19.32 -2.33
N LYS A 161 23.00 -20.21 -1.63
CA LYS A 161 21.81 -20.89 -2.16
C LYS A 161 20.63 -19.92 -2.24
N ALA A 162 20.44 -19.10 -1.22
CA ALA A 162 19.36 -18.11 -1.19
C ALA A 162 19.48 -17.13 -2.37
N ILE A 163 20.66 -16.57 -2.62
CA ILE A 163 20.92 -15.67 -3.76
C ILE A 163 20.55 -16.35 -5.09
N LYS A 164 20.94 -17.60 -5.29
CA LYS A 164 20.61 -18.35 -6.52
C LYS A 164 19.11 -18.57 -6.70
N ILE A 165 18.40 -18.82 -5.60
CA ILE A 165 16.94 -18.98 -5.61
C ILE A 165 16.28 -17.63 -5.95
N ILE A 166 16.71 -16.54 -5.31
CA ILE A 166 16.18 -15.19 -5.59
C ILE A 166 16.45 -14.83 -7.06
N ASP A 167 17.65 -14.99 -7.54
CA ASP A 167 18.02 -14.71 -8.93
C ASP A 167 17.16 -15.51 -9.93
N LYS A 168 16.93 -16.78 -9.64
CA LYS A 168 16.09 -17.66 -10.48
C LYS A 168 14.68 -17.12 -10.70
N TYR A 169 14.05 -16.55 -9.68
CA TYR A 169 12.64 -16.12 -9.73
C TYR A 169 12.48 -14.63 -9.97
N PHE A 170 13.38 -13.80 -9.44
CA PHE A 170 13.30 -12.34 -9.58
C PHE A 170 14.18 -11.78 -10.70
N GLY A 171 15.23 -12.51 -11.11
CA GLY A 171 16.18 -12.04 -12.12
C GLY A 171 15.59 -11.76 -13.51
N GLY A 172 14.40 -12.29 -13.81
CA GLY A 172 13.66 -12.01 -15.06
C GLY A 172 12.84 -10.72 -15.02
N LEU A 173 12.70 -10.08 -13.88
CA LEU A 173 11.94 -8.84 -13.74
C LEU A 173 12.70 -7.69 -14.43
N LYS A 174 11.97 -6.82 -15.15
CA LYS A 174 12.57 -5.73 -15.91
C LYS A 174 12.69 -4.48 -15.05
N ALA A 175 13.90 -3.94 -14.97
CA ALA A 175 14.13 -2.62 -14.39
C ALA A 175 13.49 -1.53 -15.25
N VAL A 176 12.94 -0.52 -14.58
CA VAL A 176 12.33 0.66 -15.20
C VAL A 176 12.93 1.90 -14.53
N GLU A 177 13.02 3.00 -15.25
CA GLU A 177 13.43 4.26 -14.65
C GLU A 177 12.40 4.71 -13.61
N VAL A 178 12.84 4.80 -12.35
CA VAL A 178 11.98 5.28 -11.26
C VAL A 178 12.06 6.80 -11.23
N PRO A 179 10.91 7.50 -11.24
CA PRO A 179 10.91 8.96 -11.18
C PRO A 179 11.60 9.47 -9.92
N LYS A 180 12.45 10.45 -10.10
CA LYS A 180 13.02 11.18 -8.96
C LYS A 180 11.95 12.11 -8.41
N LEU A 181 11.66 11.95 -7.13
CA LEU A 181 10.78 12.85 -6.42
C LEU A 181 11.59 14.08 -5.99
N GLU A 182 11.23 15.24 -6.52
CA GLU A 182 11.82 16.51 -6.13
C GLU A 182 10.82 17.30 -5.30
N PHE A 183 11.22 17.68 -4.11
CA PHE A 183 10.41 18.47 -3.20
C PHE A 183 11.04 19.82 -2.93
N LYS A 184 10.22 20.85 -2.83
CA LYS A 184 10.68 22.14 -2.37
C LYS A 184 11.02 22.07 -0.89
N ALA A 185 12.16 22.60 -0.51
CA ALA A 185 12.49 22.77 0.91
C ALA A 185 11.40 23.64 1.58
N GLU A 186 10.99 23.22 2.75
CA GLU A 186 10.07 24.04 3.56
C GLU A 186 10.79 25.32 4.04
N LYS A 187 9.99 26.35 4.27
CA LYS A 187 10.50 27.59 4.84
C LYS A 187 10.84 27.36 6.30
N GLU A 188 11.93 28.00 6.75
CA GLU A 188 12.29 27.98 8.16
C GLU A 188 11.15 28.48 9.05
N ILE A 189 10.88 27.74 10.13
CA ILE A 189 9.87 28.10 11.11
C ILE A 189 10.51 29.10 12.08
N THR A 190 10.16 30.37 11.97
CA THR A 190 10.72 31.46 12.77
C THR A 190 9.84 31.85 13.98
N LYS A 191 8.64 31.29 14.08
CA LYS A 191 7.67 31.60 15.14
C LYS A 191 6.93 30.34 15.56
N VAL A 192 6.50 30.29 16.82
CA VAL A 192 5.58 29.27 17.32
C VAL A 192 4.29 29.34 16.49
N LYS A 193 3.79 28.18 16.08
CA LYS A 193 2.48 28.00 15.47
C LYS A 193 1.61 27.25 16.48
N GLU A 194 0.52 27.85 16.86
CA GLU A 194 -0.51 27.21 17.67
C GLU A 194 -1.64 26.74 16.74
N ILE A 195 -2.09 25.52 16.95
CA ILE A 195 -3.14 24.89 16.14
C ILE A 195 -4.12 24.26 17.11
N GLU A 196 -5.37 24.59 16.94
CA GLU A 196 -6.48 24.00 17.68
C GLU A 196 -7.10 22.88 16.82
N VAL A 197 -7.28 21.71 17.43
CA VAL A 197 -7.88 20.53 16.78
C VAL A 197 -9.05 20.07 17.64
N GLU A 198 -10.23 20.03 17.04
CA GLU A 198 -11.43 19.53 17.72
C GLU A 198 -11.37 18.00 17.85
N GLY A 199 -11.45 17.52 19.08
CA GLY A 199 -11.39 16.11 19.45
C GLY A 199 -12.64 15.64 20.17
N LEU A 200 -12.71 14.32 20.41
CA LEU A 200 -13.76 13.67 21.19
C LEU A 200 -13.32 13.41 22.64
N GLU A 201 -12.01 13.44 22.88
CA GLU A 201 -11.41 13.19 24.17
C GLU A 201 -11.01 14.52 24.84
N SER A 202 -10.69 14.50 26.13
CA SER A 202 -10.21 15.67 26.86
C SER A 202 -8.81 16.08 26.37
N GLU A 203 -8.45 17.35 26.60
CA GLU A 203 -7.16 17.97 26.24
C GLU A 203 -5.95 17.10 26.63
N TYR A 204 -5.00 17.01 25.73
CA TYR A 204 -3.71 16.37 25.93
C TYR A 204 -2.62 17.42 26.14
#